data_e1346d250a7c32b76e92b22c80967a18
#
_entry.id   e1346d250a7c32b76e92b22c80967a18
#
_cell.length_a   1.000
_cell.length_b   1.000
_cell.length_c   1.000
_cell.angle_alpha   90.00
_cell.angle_beta   90.00
_cell.angle_gamma   90.00
#
_symmetry.space_group_name_H-M   'P 1'
#
loop_
_entity.id
_entity.type
_entity.pdbx_description
1 polymer ?
#
loop_
_entity_poly.entity_id
_entity_poly.type
_entity_poly.pdbx_seq_one_letter_code
_entity_poly.pdbx_strand_id
1 'polypeptide(L)'
;MMNSRERMIKALNHQEPDRVPYDLAGTTVTGICKGAFLNAMKERGLSTEYDAKEVDPISQIVTPVEETLVKLKSDTRRIGARRVIDYEKIRTKEGSVWSLVDHWDCLWKLDETKDFYYNQFTHPLEQYDSITEGLKHWHVPDWADYVDRMKADIAEQAPFLGDYCGIADRNCAGLTEMSLRIRGYEKWYMDLLLDPEGAEELLEQITQHKIDYWNSLFDWIQEQGLEDKIQVMSECDDLGTQRSTLIAPDDLRRLVIPRFKRIWANNKKRMPHAKNFMHTCGSVRPILPDLIEAGLDIYNPVQFTAKDMDLKELKQEFGKDLVFWGG
;
A
#
# COMPACT_ATOMS: atom_id res chain seq x y z
N MET A 1 -0.69 -2.93 32.40
CA MET A 1 0.16 -2.75 31.20
C MET A 1 -0.80 -2.81 30.02
N MET A 2 -0.73 -1.84 29.09
CA MET A 2 -1.60 -1.84 27.90
C MET A 2 -1.28 -3.03 27.01
N ASN A 3 -2.31 -3.63 26.40
CA ASN A 3 -2.08 -4.54 25.27
C ASN A 3 -1.71 -3.74 24.01
N SER A 4 -1.34 -4.42 22.93
CA SER A 4 -0.89 -3.77 21.69
C SER A 4 -1.97 -2.91 21.03
N ARG A 5 -3.23 -3.41 21.00
CA ARG A 5 -4.35 -2.66 20.43
C ARG A 5 -4.66 -1.39 21.24
N GLU A 6 -4.73 -1.48 22.56
CA GLU A 6 -4.96 -0.31 23.44
C GLU A 6 -3.88 0.76 23.24
N ARG A 7 -2.62 0.34 23.12
CA ARG A 7 -1.47 1.22 22.88
C ARG A 7 -1.62 1.96 21.55
N MET A 8 -1.95 1.23 20.49
CA MET A 8 -2.17 1.80 19.16
C MET A 8 -3.36 2.76 19.14
N ILE A 9 -4.51 2.37 19.73
CA ILE A 9 -5.70 3.22 19.81
C ILE A 9 -5.39 4.55 20.50
N LYS A 10 -4.61 4.55 21.59
CA LYS A 10 -4.18 5.79 22.23
C LYS A 10 -3.37 6.67 21.29
N ALA A 11 -2.33 6.12 20.64
CA ALA A 11 -1.51 6.87 19.71
C ALA A 11 -2.33 7.42 18.53
N LEU A 12 -3.25 6.62 17.97
CA LEU A 12 -4.15 7.00 16.89
C LEU A 12 -5.16 8.10 17.29
N ASN A 13 -5.38 8.29 18.59
CA ASN A 13 -6.23 9.34 19.14
C ASN A 13 -5.42 10.48 19.79
N HIS A 14 -4.16 10.66 19.40
CA HIS A 14 -3.25 11.70 19.89
C HIS A 14 -3.07 11.71 21.43
N GLN A 15 -3.17 10.51 22.04
CA GLN A 15 -2.93 10.29 23.47
C GLN A 15 -1.62 9.57 23.68
N GLU A 16 -0.89 9.89 24.75
CA GLU A 16 0.37 9.25 25.07
C GLU A 16 0.14 7.82 25.58
N PRO A 17 0.69 6.78 24.89
CA PRO A 17 0.65 5.40 25.33
C PRO A 17 1.78 5.11 26.33
N ASP A 18 1.82 3.88 26.87
CA ASP A 18 2.88 3.42 27.81
C ASP A 18 4.29 3.32 27.17
N ARG A 19 4.36 3.24 25.86
CA ARG A 19 5.56 3.34 25.01
C ARG A 19 5.16 3.70 23.58
N VAL A 20 6.12 4.13 22.77
CA VAL A 20 5.91 4.30 21.34
C VAL A 20 5.48 2.95 20.73
N PRO A 21 4.38 2.92 19.97
CA PRO A 21 3.99 1.72 19.23
C PRO A 21 5.06 1.32 18.22
N TYR A 22 5.17 0.02 17.99
CA TYR A 22 6.09 -0.54 17.01
C TYR A 22 5.35 -1.36 15.97
N ASP A 23 5.57 -1.01 14.72
CA ASP A 23 4.99 -1.69 13.55
C ASP A 23 6.09 -2.37 12.72
N LEU A 24 5.92 -3.67 12.52
CA LEU A 24 6.68 -4.46 11.56
C LEU A 24 5.70 -5.37 10.83
N ALA A 25 5.64 -5.24 9.52
CA ALA A 25 4.79 -6.04 8.64
C ALA A 25 3.27 -5.87 8.89
N GLY A 26 2.84 -4.77 9.50
CA GLY A 26 1.43 -4.41 9.62
C GLY A 26 0.80 -3.95 8.30
N THR A 27 1.63 -3.50 7.37
CA THR A 27 1.25 -3.21 5.98
C THR A 27 2.35 -3.69 5.03
N THR A 28 2.07 -3.69 3.73
CA THR A 28 3.09 -3.95 2.70
C THR A 28 4.23 -2.92 2.77
N VAL A 29 3.91 -1.64 3.02
CA VAL A 29 4.90 -0.55 3.07
C VAL A 29 5.66 -0.44 4.39
N THR A 30 5.20 -1.11 5.45
CA THR A 30 5.93 -1.25 6.73
C THR A 30 6.56 -2.64 6.88
N GLY A 31 6.59 -3.40 5.78
CA GLY A 31 7.20 -4.72 5.67
C GLY A 31 8.72 -4.67 5.64
N ILE A 32 9.31 -5.85 5.48
CA ILE A 32 10.76 -6.03 5.37
C ILE A 32 11.09 -6.91 4.17
N CYS A 33 12.08 -6.49 3.35
CA CYS A 33 12.54 -7.30 2.24
C CYS A 33 13.21 -8.58 2.75
N LYS A 34 12.99 -9.69 2.06
CA LYS A 34 13.46 -11.04 2.39
C LYS A 34 14.96 -11.07 2.77
N GLY A 35 15.82 -10.46 1.93
CA GLY A 35 17.25 -10.44 2.20
C GLY A 35 17.62 -9.71 3.51
N ALA A 36 17.02 -8.54 3.74
CA ALA A 36 17.21 -7.79 4.98
C ALA A 36 16.68 -8.55 6.21
N PHE A 37 15.51 -9.18 6.08
CA PHE A 37 14.93 -10.01 7.12
C PHE A 37 15.87 -11.17 7.54
N LEU A 38 16.32 -11.96 6.58
CA LEU A 38 17.19 -13.11 6.84
C LEU A 38 18.49 -12.70 7.55
N ASN A 39 19.13 -11.62 7.11
CA ASN A 39 20.34 -11.09 7.72
C ASN A 39 20.08 -10.58 9.15
N ALA A 40 19.06 -9.75 9.35
CA ALA A 40 18.74 -9.18 10.65
C ALA A 40 18.36 -10.26 11.69
N MET A 41 17.61 -11.27 11.30
CA MET A 41 17.23 -12.37 12.20
C MET A 41 18.42 -13.24 12.55
N LYS A 42 19.28 -13.56 11.59
CA LYS A 42 20.51 -14.32 11.82
C LYS A 42 21.44 -13.60 12.81
N GLU A 43 21.67 -12.32 12.65
CA GLU A 43 22.49 -11.51 13.55
C GLU A 43 21.93 -11.45 14.98
N ARG A 44 20.60 -11.48 15.13
CA ARG A 44 19.92 -11.46 16.43
C ARG A 44 19.73 -12.82 17.06
N GLY A 45 20.12 -13.91 16.39
CA GLY A 45 19.85 -15.29 16.84
C GLY A 45 18.37 -15.62 16.93
N LEU A 46 17.54 -14.98 16.09
CA LEU A 46 16.11 -15.22 15.98
C LEU A 46 15.82 -16.18 14.80
N SER A 47 14.60 -16.71 14.76
CA SER A 47 14.15 -17.54 13.65
C SER A 47 14.22 -16.76 12.33
N THR A 48 14.74 -17.40 11.29
CA THR A 48 14.75 -16.90 9.92
C THR A 48 13.51 -17.37 9.13
N GLU A 49 12.56 -18.03 9.79
CA GLU A 49 11.31 -18.43 9.17
C GLU A 49 10.41 -17.23 8.91
N TYR A 50 9.80 -17.22 7.77
CA TYR A 50 8.80 -16.24 7.35
C TYR A 50 7.66 -16.98 6.63
N ASP A 51 6.51 -16.31 6.49
CA ASP A 51 5.43 -16.85 5.68
C ASP A 51 5.92 -17.05 4.24
N ALA A 52 5.82 -18.28 3.74
CA ALA A 52 6.22 -18.63 2.37
C ALA A 52 5.43 -17.84 1.30
N LYS A 53 4.28 -17.29 1.68
CA LYS A 53 3.51 -16.37 0.83
C LYS A 53 4.12 -14.98 0.95
N GLU A 54 4.85 -14.55 -0.04
CA GLU A 54 5.35 -13.18 -0.15
C GLU A 54 4.16 -12.21 -0.22
N VAL A 55 4.18 -11.18 0.63
CA VAL A 55 3.12 -10.15 0.66
C VAL A 55 3.19 -9.29 -0.59
N ASP A 56 4.41 -8.94 -0.99
CA ASP A 56 4.70 -8.27 -2.26
C ASP A 56 5.88 -8.97 -2.94
N PRO A 57 5.62 -9.80 -3.94
CA PRO A 57 6.66 -10.53 -4.67
C PRO A 57 7.56 -9.61 -5.50
N ILE A 58 7.07 -8.45 -5.94
CA ILE A 58 7.85 -7.49 -6.74
C ILE A 58 8.98 -6.88 -5.89
N SER A 59 8.64 -6.39 -4.70
CA SER A 59 9.60 -5.83 -3.74
C SER A 59 10.18 -6.90 -2.79
N GLN A 60 9.81 -8.17 -2.96
CA GLN A 60 10.21 -9.31 -2.13
C GLN A 60 9.92 -9.09 -0.64
N ILE A 61 8.77 -8.48 -0.30
CA ILE A 61 8.35 -8.24 1.07
C ILE A 61 7.81 -9.53 1.69
N VAL A 62 8.34 -9.88 2.86
CA VAL A 62 7.95 -11.06 3.62
C VAL A 62 7.29 -10.67 4.94
N THR A 63 6.43 -11.54 5.45
CA THR A 63 5.90 -11.46 6.81
C THR A 63 6.66 -12.45 7.69
N PRO A 64 7.34 -12.01 8.76
CA PRO A 64 7.92 -12.92 9.74
C PRO A 64 6.84 -13.82 10.35
N VAL A 65 7.20 -15.05 10.75
CA VAL A 65 6.26 -15.91 11.47
C VAL A 65 5.82 -15.28 12.79
N GLU A 66 4.63 -15.62 13.27
CA GLU A 66 4.00 -15.01 14.46
C GLU A 66 4.93 -15.00 15.67
N GLU A 67 5.66 -16.11 15.95
CA GLU A 67 6.61 -16.19 17.04
C GLU A 67 7.69 -15.09 16.98
N THR A 68 8.15 -14.77 15.77
CA THR A 68 9.15 -13.71 15.55
C THR A 68 8.55 -12.32 15.77
N LEU A 69 7.34 -12.06 15.26
CA LEU A 69 6.62 -10.80 15.49
C LEU A 69 6.37 -10.55 16.98
N VAL A 70 6.00 -11.59 17.74
CA VAL A 70 5.84 -11.52 19.20
C VAL A 70 7.17 -11.19 19.89
N LYS A 71 8.27 -11.87 19.54
CA LYS A 71 9.61 -11.61 20.10
C LYS A 71 10.10 -10.21 19.79
N LEU A 72 9.79 -9.69 18.62
CA LEU A 72 10.11 -8.33 18.20
C LEU A 72 9.14 -7.29 18.77
N LYS A 73 8.08 -7.71 19.47
CA LYS A 73 7.05 -6.84 20.08
C LYS A 73 6.34 -5.93 19.07
N SER A 74 6.08 -6.44 17.86
CA SER A 74 5.23 -5.71 16.89
C SER A 74 3.82 -5.57 17.44
N ASP A 75 3.29 -4.35 17.43
CA ASP A 75 1.96 -4.03 17.96
C ASP A 75 0.85 -4.23 16.90
N THR A 76 1.21 -4.56 15.69
CA THR A 76 0.30 -4.62 14.53
C THR A 76 0.20 -6.02 13.97
N ARG A 77 -0.95 -6.32 13.32
CA ARG A 77 -1.13 -7.50 12.46
C ARG A 77 -1.89 -7.09 11.21
N ARG A 78 -1.40 -7.57 10.09
CA ARG A 78 -1.97 -7.32 8.77
C ARG A 78 -3.14 -8.25 8.50
N ILE A 79 -4.16 -7.74 7.80
CA ILE A 79 -5.18 -8.52 7.12
C ILE A 79 -5.43 -7.93 5.73
N GLY A 80 -5.43 -8.75 4.70
CA GLY A 80 -5.64 -8.32 3.33
C GLY A 80 -5.18 -9.37 2.33
N ALA A 81 -5.49 -9.17 1.06
CA ALA A 81 -4.97 -10.04 0.01
C ALA A 81 -3.43 -10.00 0.02
N ARG A 82 -2.79 -11.17 0.06
CA ARG A 82 -1.33 -11.27 -0.03
C ARG A 82 -0.91 -11.24 -1.48
N ARG A 83 -1.54 -12.08 -2.28
CA ARG A 83 -1.30 -12.18 -3.71
C ARG A 83 -2.56 -12.69 -4.40
N VAL A 84 -2.92 -12.06 -5.47
CA VAL A 84 -4.09 -12.42 -6.28
C VAL A 84 -3.79 -13.54 -7.28
N ILE A 85 -2.50 -13.81 -7.57
CA ILE A 85 -2.02 -14.91 -8.40
C ILE A 85 -0.89 -15.68 -7.71
N ASP A 86 -0.63 -16.89 -8.14
CA ASP A 86 0.45 -17.71 -7.61
C ASP A 86 1.76 -17.39 -8.36
N TYR A 87 2.50 -16.42 -7.88
CA TYR A 87 3.75 -15.95 -8.47
C TYR A 87 4.80 -17.06 -8.58
N GLU A 88 4.82 -18.03 -7.66
CA GLU A 88 5.76 -19.17 -7.74
C GLU A 88 5.53 -20.02 -8.98
N LYS A 89 4.27 -20.12 -9.44
CA LYS A 89 3.92 -20.91 -10.63
C LYS A 89 4.16 -20.16 -11.93
N ILE A 90 4.15 -18.85 -11.92
CA ILE A 90 4.26 -18.04 -13.14
C ILE A 90 5.65 -17.46 -13.36
N ARG A 91 6.51 -17.42 -12.31
CA ARG A 91 7.86 -16.94 -12.50
C ARG A 91 8.74 -17.97 -13.21
N THR A 92 9.55 -17.49 -14.13
CA THR A 92 10.52 -18.27 -14.90
C THR A 92 11.92 -17.79 -14.62
N LYS A 93 12.92 -18.64 -14.81
CA LYS A 93 14.32 -18.28 -14.60
C LYS A 93 15.15 -18.63 -15.82
N GLU A 94 15.94 -17.68 -16.30
CA GLU A 94 16.95 -17.87 -17.35
C GLU A 94 18.28 -17.30 -16.87
N GLY A 95 19.28 -18.16 -16.66
CA GLY A 95 20.56 -17.78 -16.06
C GLY A 95 20.35 -17.20 -14.64
N SER A 96 20.78 -15.94 -14.42
CA SER A 96 20.58 -15.20 -13.17
C SER A 96 19.28 -14.39 -13.14
N VAL A 97 18.49 -14.37 -14.23
CA VAL A 97 17.34 -13.48 -14.39
C VAL A 97 16.04 -14.24 -14.12
N TRP A 98 15.29 -13.78 -13.12
CA TRP A 98 13.91 -14.15 -12.89
C TRP A 98 12.98 -13.23 -13.67
N SER A 99 11.91 -13.78 -14.24
CA SER A 99 10.86 -13.03 -14.95
C SER A 99 9.49 -13.49 -14.51
N LEU A 100 8.54 -12.56 -14.44
CA LEU A 100 7.13 -12.84 -14.22
C LEU A 100 6.25 -11.79 -14.93
N VAL A 101 5.05 -12.19 -15.33
CA VAL A 101 4.00 -11.27 -15.76
C VAL A 101 2.94 -11.28 -14.69
N ASP A 102 2.62 -10.10 -14.14
CA ASP A 102 1.59 -9.98 -13.10
C ASP A 102 0.16 -9.97 -13.71
N HIS A 103 -0.85 -9.91 -12.86
CA HIS A 103 -2.26 -9.88 -13.28
C HIS A 103 -2.70 -8.53 -13.89
N TRP A 104 -1.78 -7.57 -13.98
CA TRP A 104 -1.96 -6.32 -14.71
C TRP A 104 -1.25 -6.34 -16.07
N ASP A 105 -0.79 -7.54 -16.52
CA ASP A 105 0.00 -7.73 -17.73
C ASP A 105 1.34 -6.98 -17.76
N CYS A 106 1.87 -6.61 -16.60
CA CYS A 106 3.19 -6.00 -16.48
C CYS A 106 4.26 -7.09 -16.42
N LEU A 107 5.28 -7.02 -17.28
CA LEU A 107 6.45 -7.89 -17.21
C LEU A 107 7.47 -7.31 -16.24
N TRP A 108 7.87 -8.13 -15.28
CA TRP A 108 8.86 -7.82 -14.26
C TRP A 108 10.07 -8.73 -14.38
N LYS A 109 11.27 -8.19 -14.17
CA LYS A 109 12.52 -8.95 -14.17
C LYS A 109 13.39 -8.58 -12.98
N LEU A 110 14.11 -9.58 -12.46
CA LEU A 110 15.08 -9.44 -11.38
C LEU A 110 16.33 -10.23 -11.75
N ASP A 111 17.46 -9.56 -11.89
CA ASP A 111 18.76 -10.20 -11.97
C ASP A 111 19.34 -10.36 -10.56
N GLU A 112 19.32 -11.59 -10.02
CA GLU A 112 19.73 -11.88 -8.64
C GLU A 112 21.19 -11.54 -8.32
N THR A 113 22.00 -11.20 -9.32
CA THR A 113 23.40 -10.80 -9.13
C THR A 113 23.58 -9.31 -8.83
N LYS A 114 22.55 -8.48 -9.10
CA LYS A 114 22.67 -7.00 -8.99
C LYS A 114 21.39 -6.31 -8.48
N ASP A 115 20.21 -6.94 -8.59
CA ASP A 115 18.94 -6.33 -8.24
C ASP A 115 18.47 -6.77 -6.86
N PHE A 116 17.89 -5.85 -6.09
CA PHE A 116 17.27 -6.13 -4.80
C PHE A 116 15.78 -6.47 -4.91
N TYR A 117 15.12 -6.04 -6.01
CA TYR A 117 13.70 -6.24 -6.30
C TYR A 117 13.50 -6.29 -7.81
N TYR A 118 12.30 -6.71 -8.22
CA TYR A 118 11.96 -6.78 -9.63
C TYR A 118 11.82 -5.38 -10.23
N ASN A 119 12.40 -5.21 -11.43
CA ASN A 119 12.25 -4.01 -12.25
C ASN A 119 11.21 -4.25 -13.33
N GLN A 120 10.37 -3.27 -13.59
CA GLN A 120 9.35 -3.35 -14.64
C GLN A 120 9.99 -3.19 -16.02
N PHE A 121 9.59 -4.06 -16.96
CA PHE A 121 10.13 -4.11 -18.32
C PHE A 121 9.12 -3.74 -19.39
N THR A 122 7.85 -4.05 -19.19
CA THR A 122 6.78 -3.67 -20.13
C THR A 122 5.56 -3.12 -19.41
N HIS A 123 4.83 -2.31 -20.14
CA HIS A 123 3.60 -1.67 -19.69
C HIS A 123 2.49 -2.03 -20.67
N PRO A 124 1.33 -2.55 -20.24
CA PRO A 124 0.29 -3.08 -21.14
C PRO A 124 -0.22 -2.05 -22.15
N LEU A 125 -0.25 -0.77 -21.77
CA LEU A 125 -0.72 0.30 -22.67
C LEU A 125 0.40 1.03 -23.44
N GLU A 126 1.66 0.65 -23.25
CA GLU A 126 2.80 1.38 -23.85
C GLU A 126 2.81 1.33 -25.38
N GLN A 127 2.30 0.25 -25.97
CA GLN A 127 2.29 0.06 -27.43
C GLN A 127 1.26 0.93 -28.16
N TYR A 128 0.28 1.51 -27.47
CA TYR A 128 -0.77 2.32 -28.08
C TYR A 128 -0.39 3.80 -28.13
N ASP A 129 -0.99 4.55 -29.07
CA ASP A 129 -0.72 5.98 -29.26
C ASP A 129 -1.29 6.82 -28.11
N SER A 130 -2.42 6.39 -27.51
CA SER A 130 -3.05 7.04 -26.36
C SER A 130 -3.62 6.02 -25.38
N ILE A 131 -3.97 6.46 -24.16
CA ILE A 131 -4.70 5.64 -23.18
C ILE A 131 -6.08 5.29 -23.73
N THR A 132 -6.80 6.26 -24.28
CA THR A 132 -8.13 6.07 -24.89
C THR A 132 -8.12 4.95 -25.95
N GLU A 133 -7.09 4.88 -26.79
CA GLU A 133 -6.95 3.78 -27.75
C GLU A 133 -6.64 2.45 -27.04
N GLY A 134 -5.73 2.47 -26.09
CA GLY A 134 -5.32 1.27 -25.35
C GLY A 134 -6.47 0.63 -24.58
N LEU A 135 -7.34 1.41 -23.96
CA LEU A 135 -8.49 0.94 -23.19
C LEU A 135 -9.58 0.25 -24.03
N LYS A 136 -9.51 0.31 -25.39
CA LYS A 136 -10.36 -0.52 -26.26
C LYS A 136 -9.90 -1.98 -26.33
N HIS A 137 -8.65 -2.25 -25.94
CA HIS A 137 -7.99 -3.54 -26.10
C HIS A 137 -7.53 -4.17 -24.78
N TRP A 138 -7.38 -3.35 -23.74
CA TRP A 138 -6.96 -3.77 -22.41
C TRP A 138 -7.81 -3.07 -21.34
N HIS A 139 -8.13 -3.78 -20.28
CA HIS A 139 -8.95 -3.28 -19.18
C HIS A 139 -8.29 -3.60 -17.84
N VAL A 140 -8.55 -2.74 -16.86
CA VAL A 140 -8.20 -3.03 -15.46
C VAL A 140 -8.84 -4.36 -15.05
N PRO A 141 -8.08 -5.28 -14.42
CA PRO A 141 -8.60 -6.57 -14.00
C PRO A 141 -9.87 -6.44 -13.15
N ASP A 142 -10.88 -7.28 -13.41
CA ASP A 142 -12.09 -7.32 -12.59
C ASP A 142 -11.76 -7.92 -11.22
N TRP A 143 -12.03 -7.17 -10.15
CA TRP A 143 -11.76 -7.66 -8.79
C TRP A 143 -12.58 -8.90 -8.45
N ALA A 144 -13.75 -9.10 -9.04
CA ALA A 144 -14.59 -10.27 -8.81
C ALA A 144 -13.85 -11.61 -9.01
N ASP A 145 -12.87 -11.66 -9.93
CA ASP A 145 -12.06 -12.85 -10.22
C ASP A 145 -11.11 -13.24 -9.07
N TYR A 146 -10.88 -12.33 -8.10
CA TYR A 146 -9.90 -12.51 -7.04
C TYR A 146 -10.50 -12.65 -5.63
N VAL A 147 -11.81 -12.50 -5.49
CA VAL A 147 -12.51 -12.46 -4.19
C VAL A 147 -12.32 -13.76 -3.40
N ASP A 148 -12.48 -14.91 -4.02
CA ASP A 148 -12.34 -16.21 -3.31
C ASP A 148 -10.91 -16.40 -2.81
N ARG A 149 -9.93 -15.99 -3.60
CA ARG A 149 -8.53 -16.06 -3.21
C ARG A 149 -8.20 -15.10 -2.07
N MET A 150 -8.72 -13.88 -2.13
CA MET A 150 -8.64 -12.94 -1.02
C MET A 150 -9.24 -13.56 0.25
N LYS A 151 -10.44 -14.12 0.18
CA LYS A 151 -11.11 -14.76 1.34
C LYS A 151 -10.25 -15.86 1.95
N ALA A 152 -9.62 -16.70 1.13
CA ALA A 152 -8.71 -17.73 1.61
C ALA A 152 -7.47 -17.13 2.31
N ASP A 153 -6.87 -16.10 1.73
CA ASP A 153 -5.71 -15.40 2.32
C ASP A 153 -6.04 -14.76 3.67
N ILE A 154 -7.17 -14.06 3.77
CA ILE A 154 -7.54 -13.36 5.00
C ILE A 154 -8.01 -14.32 6.10
N ALA A 155 -8.61 -15.46 5.76
CA ALA A 155 -8.94 -16.51 6.72
C ALA A 155 -7.71 -17.09 7.43
N GLU A 156 -6.58 -17.17 6.75
CA GLU A 156 -5.30 -17.58 7.35
C GLU A 156 -4.69 -16.50 8.28
N GLN A 157 -4.95 -15.23 8.02
CA GLN A 157 -4.40 -14.09 8.78
C GLN A 157 -5.23 -13.74 10.02
N ALA A 158 -6.55 -13.87 9.92
CA ALA A 158 -7.49 -13.44 10.95
C ALA A 158 -7.21 -14.00 12.37
N PRO A 159 -6.79 -15.28 12.56
CA PRO A 159 -6.48 -15.81 13.89
C PRO A 159 -5.38 -15.05 14.63
N PHE A 160 -4.49 -14.37 13.93
CA PHE A 160 -3.36 -13.63 14.51
C PHE A 160 -3.72 -12.20 14.94
N LEU A 161 -4.92 -11.70 14.63
CA LEU A 161 -5.35 -10.35 15.05
C LEU A 161 -5.39 -10.18 16.58
N GLY A 162 -5.81 -11.21 17.33
CA GLY A 162 -5.74 -11.26 18.80
C GLY A 162 -5.99 -9.93 19.50
N ASP A 163 -5.06 -9.49 20.32
CA ASP A 163 -5.01 -8.20 21.03
C ASP A 163 -4.08 -7.16 20.35
N TYR A 164 -3.72 -7.41 19.10
CA TYR A 164 -2.93 -6.49 18.28
C TYR A 164 -3.82 -5.50 17.53
N CYS A 165 -3.23 -4.42 17.05
CA CYS A 165 -3.88 -3.50 16.12
C CYS A 165 -3.97 -4.17 14.75
N GLY A 166 -5.18 -4.49 14.32
CA GLY A 166 -5.44 -4.99 12.98
C GLY A 166 -5.37 -3.88 11.95
N ILE A 167 -4.63 -4.13 10.88
CA ILE A 167 -4.52 -3.24 9.74
C ILE A 167 -5.08 -3.95 8.51
N ALA A 168 -6.19 -3.43 7.98
CA ALA A 168 -6.67 -3.82 6.67
C ALA A 168 -5.78 -3.16 5.62
N ASP A 169 -5.10 -3.98 4.80
CA ASP A 169 -4.11 -3.50 3.85
C ASP A 169 -4.63 -3.60 2.42
N ARG A 170 -4.23 -2.67 1.57
CA ARG A 170 -4.61 -2.56 0.16
C ARG A 170 -4.20 -3.78 -0.67
N ASN A 171 -4.75 -3.90 -1.88
CA ASN A 171 -4.47 -4.99 -2.82
C ASN A 171 -3.45 -4.65 -3.92
N CYS A 172 -3.27 -3.37 -4.23
CA CYS A 172 -2.35 -2.92 -5.29
C CYS A 172 -1.71 -1.57 -4.91
N ALA A 173 -0.80 -1.09 -5.73
CA ALA A 173 -0.18 0.22 -5.58
C ALA A 173 -1.20 1.37 -5.68
N GLY A 174 -0.75 2.61 -5.51
CA GLY A 174 -1.58 3.81 -5.57
C GLY A 174 -2.19 4.09 -6.95
N LEU A 175 -3.02 5.11 -7.05
CA LEU A 175 -3.67 5.49 -8.30
C LEU A 175 -2.64 5.96 -9.34
N THR A 176 -1.75 6.87 -8.94
CA THR A 176 -0.67 7.38 -9.78
C THR A 176 0.33 6.28 -10.12
N GLU A 177 0.77 5.50 -9.13
CA GLU A 177 1.73 4.41 -9.33
C GLU A 177 1.18 3.34 -10.29
N MET A 178 -0.11 2.95 -10.16
CA MET A 178 -0.71 1.99 -11.07
C MET A 178 -0.83 2.54 -12.49
N SER A 179 -1.17 3.81 -12.64
CA SER A 179 -1.22 4.47 -13.95
C SER A 179 0.16 4.48 -14.62
N LEU A 180 1.22 4.77 -13.86
CA LEU A 180 2.62 4.68 -14.31
C LEU A 180 3.02 3.25 -14.71
N ARG A 181 2.59 2.25 -13.94
CA ARG A 181 2.86 0.83 -14.25
C ARG A 181 2.12 0.36 -15.49
N ILE A 182 0.92 0.85 -15.73
CA ILE A 182 0.06 0.44 -16.85
C ILE A 182 0.46 1.17 -18.15
N ARG A 183 0.74 2.47 -18.09
CA ARG A 183 1.00 3.30 -19.27
C ARG A 183 2.48 3.50 -19.59
N GLY A 184 3.34 3.38 -18.59
CA GLY A 184 4.75 3.79 -18.65
C GLY A 184 4.92 5.26 -18.27
N TYR A 185 6.07 5.58 -17.63
CA TYR A 185 6.30 6.88 -17.02
C TYR A 185 6.21 8.04 -18.02
N GLU A 186 6.95 7.96 -19.13
CA GLU A 186 7.00 9.03 -20.13
C GLU A 186 5.61 9.28 -20.74
N LYS A 187 4.96 8.21 -21.21
CA LYS A 187 3.66 8.31 -21.87
C LYS A 187 2.57 8.76 -20.92
N TRP A 188 2.57 8.32 -19.67
CA TRP A 188 1.61 8.79 -18.67
C TRP A 188 1.65 10.31 -18.50
N TYR A 189 2.86 10.88 -18.32
CA TYR A 189 2.99 12.33 -18.17
C TYR A 189 2.60 13.10 -19.44
N MET A 190 2.88 12.53 -20.61
CA MET A 190 2.42 13.12 -21.87
C MET A 190 0.89 13.09 -22.00
N ASP A 191 0.27 11.98 -21.63
CA ASP A 191 -1.18 11.80 -21.74
C ASP A 191 -2.00 12.69 -20.79
N LEU A 192 -1.43 13.14 -19.67
CA LEU A 192 -2.09 14.17 -18.85
C LEU A 192 -2.41 15.45 -19.63
N LEU A 193 -1.69 15.70 -20.74
CA LEU A 193 -1.88 16.85 -21.63
C LEU A 193 -2.49 16.46 -22.98
N LEU A 194 -2.12 15.30 -23.54
CA LEU A 194 -2.48 14.89 -24.90
C LEU A 194 -3.72 14.01 -24.95
N ASP A 195 -4.03 13.29 -23.90
CA ASP A 195 -5.19 12.38 -23.74
C ASP A 195 -5.76 12.46 -22.33
N PRO A 196 -6.17 13.65 -21.84
CA PRO A 196 -6.64 13.83 -20.47
C PRO A 196 -7.89 12.98 -20.16
N GLU A 197 -8.76 12.76 -21.13
CA GLU A 197 -9.97 11.93 -20.98
C GLU A 197 -9.58 10.46 -20.75
N GLY A 198 -8.61 9.93 -21.49
CA GLY A 198 -8.07 8.59 -21.28
C GLY A 198 -7.38 8.45 -19.94
N ALA A 199 -6.62 9.46 -19.51
CA ALA A 199 -5.99 9.46 -18.19
C ALA A 199 -7.01 9.45 -17.05
N GLU A 200 -8.09 10.20 -17.15
CA GLU A 200 -9.19 10.22 -16.19
C GLU A 200 -9.94 8.88 -16.15
N GLU A 201 -10.22 8.28 -17.32
CA GLU A 201 -10.87 6.97 -17.43
C GLU A 201 -10.01 5.86 -16.79
N LEU A 202 -8.70 5.82 -17.06
CA LEU A 202 -7.81 4.85 -16.45
C LEU A 202 -7.79 4.99 -14.93
N LEU A 203 -7.67 6.21 -14.41
CA LEU A 203 -7.73 6.48 -12.98
C LEU A 203 -9.08 6.06 -12.37
N GLU A 204 -10.17 6.23 -13.10
CA GLU A 204 -11.52 5.84 -12.66
C GLU A 204 -11.64 4.32 -12.54
N GLN A 205 -11.17 3.56 -13.54
CA GLN A 205 -11.18 2.10 -13.51
C GLN A 205 -10.33 1.56 -12.35
N ILE A 206 -9.12 2.12 -12.11
CA ILE A 206 -8.29 1.75 -10.97
C ILE A 206 -8.99 2.08 -9.64
N THR A 207 -9.65 3.24 -9.55
CA THR A 207 -10.41 3.65 -8.36
C THR A 207 -11.54 2.67 -8.06
N GLN A 208 -12.30 2.26 -9.08
CA GLN A 208 -13.39 1.30 -8.91
C GLN A 208 -12.86 -0.07 -8.47
N HIS A 209 -11.79 -0.56 -9.09
CA HIS A 209 -11.11 -1.80 -8.67
C HIS A 209 -10.72 -1.78 -7.19
N LYS A 210 -10.18 -0.65 -6.69
CA LYS A 210 -9.86 -0.50 -5.27
C LYS A 210 -11.11 -0.50 -4.38
N ILE A 211 -12.16 0.19 -4.78
CA ILE A 211 -13.43 0.22 -4.03
C ILE A 211 -14.04 -1.19 -3.95
N ASP A 212 -14.01 -1.96 -5.03
CA ASP A 212 -14.55 -3.32 -5.08
C ASP A 212 -13.74 -4.27 -4.18
N TYR A 213 -12.41 -4.11 -4.17
CA TYR A 213 -11.55 -4.80 -3.19
C TYR A 213 -11.95 -4.47 -1.75
N TRP A 214 -12.04 -3.17 -1.41
CA TRP A 214 -12.36 -2.73 -0.06
C TRP A 214 -13.73 -3.25 0.39
N ASN A 215 -14.73 -3.20 -0.48
CA ASN A 215 -16.05 -3.71 -0.20
C ASN A 215 -16.01 -5.22 0.09
N SER A 216 -15.34 -6.00 -0.75
CA SER A 216 -15.22 -7.45 -0.57
C SER A 216 -14.47 -7.81 0.73
N LEU A 217 -13.43 -7.04 1.09
CA LEU A 217 -12.69 -7.23 2.33
C LEU A 217 -13.57 -6.92 3.55
N PHE A 218 -14.30 -5.81 3.52
CA PHE A 218 -15.19 -5.42 4.62
C PHE A 218 -16.37 -6.36 4.76
N ASP A 219 -16.96 -6.87 3.66
CA ASP A 219 -18.02 -7.88 3.71
C ASP A 219 -17.53 -9.09 4.50
N TRP A 220 -16.35 -9.61 4.17
CA TRP A 220 -15.78 -10.74 4.89
C TRP A 220 -15.49 -10.43 6.36
N ILE A 221 -14.88 -9.27 6.67
CA ILE A 221 -14.59 -8.86 8.05
C ILE A 221 -15.87 -8.81 8.88
N GLN A 222 -16.95 -8.25 8.33
CA GLN A 222 -18.26 -8.13 8.99
C GLN A 222 -18.94 -9.49 9.15
N GLU A 223 -18.89 -10.36 8.14
CA GLU A 223 -19.38 -11.74 8.20
C GLU A 223 -18.70 -12.55 9.32
N GLN A 224 -17.44 -12.26 9.62
CA GLN A 224 -16.69 -12.92 10.69
C GLN A 224 -16.81 -12.21 12.07
N GLY A 225 -17.46 -11.06 12.15
CA GLY A 225 -17.56 -10.25 13.38
C GLY A 225 -16.20 -9.74 13.87
N LEU A 226 -15.35 -9.32 12.95
CA LEU A 226 -13.97 -8.88 13.24
C LEU A 226 -13.77 -7.37 13.14
N GLU A 227 -14.83 -6.58 12.99
CA GLU A 227 -14.76 -5.12 12.79
C GLU A 227 -13.94 -4.44 13.89
N ASP A 228 -14.20 -4.78 15.15
CA ASP A 228 -13.51 -4.21 16.31
C ASP A 228 -12.01 -4.56 16.38
N LYS A 229 -11.57 -5.51 15.54
CA LYS A 229 -10.17 -5.89 15.46
C LYS A 229 -9.37 -5.00 14.51
N ILE A 230 -10.04 -4.24 13.64
CA ILE A 230 -9.40 -3.41 12.60
C ILE A 230 -9.41 -1.96 13.04
N GLN A 231 -8.25 -1.35 13.18
CA GLN A 231 -8.07 0.05 13.57
C GLN A 231 -7.57 0.93 12.44
N VAL A 232 -6.98 0.34 11.40
CA VAL A 232 -6.34 1.08 10.29
C VAL A 232 -6.73 0.46 8.95
N MET A 233 -6.97 1.30 7.96
CA MET A 233 -7.22 0.96 6.55
C MET A 233 -6.13 1.61 5.72
N SER A 234 -5.24 0.80 5.13
CA SER A 234 -3.99 1.25 4.52
C SER A 234 -4.11 1.42 3.02
N GLU A 235 -3.76 2.60 2.53
CA GLU A 235 -3.53 2.90 1.12
C GLU A 235 -2.11 3.43 0.90
N CYS A 236 -1.68 3.49 -0.36
CA CYS A 236 -0.44 4.15 -0.76
C CYS A 236 -0.61 4.87 -2.09
N ASP A 237 0.25 5.82 -2.33
CA ASP A 237 0.58 6.37 -3.65
C ASP A 237 1.79 7.29 -3.51
N ASP A 238 2.89 7.04 -4.18
CA ASP A 238 4.06 7.92 -4.11
C ASP A 238 3.83 9.18 -4.94
N LEU A 239 3.35 10.24 -4.26
CA LEU A 239 2.98 11.53 -4.86
C LEU A 239 4.11 12.56 -4.83
N GLY A 240 5.23 12.25 -4.18
CA GLY A 240 6.34 13.17 -3.99
C GLY A 240 7.67 12.68 -4.55
N THR A 241 8.52 13.66 -4.91
CA THR A 241 9.94 13.50 -5.18
C THR A 241 10.75 14.06 -4.02
N GLN A 242 12.08 14.04 -4.11
CA GLN A 242 12.93 14.68 -3.09
C GLN A 242 12.75 16.22 -3.01
N ARG A 243 12.16 16.86 -4.02
CA ARG A 243 12.12 18.33 -4.14
C ARG A 243 10.72 18.92 -4.26
N SER A 244 9.75 18.14 -4.73
CA SER A 244 8.39 18.59 -5.04
C SER A 244 7.44 17.41 -5.12
N THR A 245 6.16 17.68 -5.33
CA THR A 245 5.20 16.68 -5.80
C THR A 245 5.62 16.12 -7.17
N LEU A 246 5.19 14.89 -7.47
CA LEU A 246 5.53 14.16 -8.69
C LEU A 246 4.92 14.81 -9.95
N ILE A 247 3.70 15.31 -9.83
CA ILE A 247 3.01 16.18 -10.80
C ILE A 247 2.58 17.46 -10.11
N ALA A 248 2.11 18.45 -10.87
CA ALA A 248 1.68 19.73 -10.31
C ALA A 248 0.60 19.52 -9.22
N PRO A 249 0.64 20.25 -8.10
CA PRO A 249 -0.36 20.11 -7.04
C PRO A 249 -1.81 20.27 -7.55
N ASP A 250 -2.04 21.14 -8.53
CA ASP A 250 -3.36 21.37 -9.10
C ASP A 250 -3.88 20.16 -9.90
N ASP A 251 -2.98 19.41 -10.56
CA ASP A 251 -3.34 18.16 -11.23
C ASP A 251 -3.65 17.05 -10.19
N LEU A 252 -2.90 16.99 -9.08
CA LEU A 252 -3.24 16.09 -7.97
C LEU A 252 -4.62 16.41 -7.38
N ARG A 253 -4.94 17.70 -7.18
CA ARG A 253 -6.25 18.17 -6.70
C ARG A 253 -7.38 17.84 -7.67
N ARG A 254 -7.12 17.88 -8.96
CA ARG A 254 -8.11 17.58 -9.99
C ARG A 254 -8.29 16.07 -10.20
N LEU A 255 -7.21 15.32 -10.27
CA LEU A 255 -7.22 13.92 -10.74
C LEU A 255 -7.18 12.88 -9.63
N VAL A 256 -6.32 13.06 -8.64
CA VAL A 256 -5.97 11.98 -7.69
C VAL A 256 -6.71 12.13 -6.37
N ILE A 257 -6.64 13.30 -5.75
CA ILE A 257 -7.20 13.55 -4.41
C ILE A 257 -8.71 13.30 -4.34
N PRO A 258 -9.55 13.70 -5.32
CA PRO A 258 -10.98 13.40 -5.29
C PRO A 258 -11.29 11.89 -5.33
N ARG A 259 -10.44 11.10 -5.96
CA ARG A 259 -10.56 9.64 -6.02
C ARG A 259 -10.20 8.99 -4.69
N PHE A 260 -9.14 9.42 -4.03
CA PHE A 260 -8.86 9.01 -2.64
C PHE A 260 -9.97 9.42 -1.68
N LYS A 261 -10.55 10.62 -1.84
CA LYS A 261 -11.72 11.04 -1.04
C LYS A 261 -12.88 10.04 -1.16
N ARG A 262 -13.15 9.54 -2.38
CA ARG A 262 -14.19 8.51 -2.62
C ARG A 262 -13.84 7.18 -1.94
N ILE A 263 -12.60 6.70 -2.08
CA ILE A 263 -12.11 5.47 -1.44
C ILE A 263 -12.23 5.58 0.08
N TRP A 264 -11.72 6.65 0.67
CA TRP A 264 -11.72 6.86 2.12
C TRP A 264 -13.13 7.09 2.69
N ALA A 265 -14.00 7.78 1.96
CA ALA A 265 -15.41 7.92 2.35
C ALA A 265 -16.14 6.58 2.33
N ASN A 266 -15.89 5.72 1.32
CA ASN A 266 -16.40 4.35 1.28
C ASN A 266 -15.91 3.55 2.50
N ASN A 267 -14.62 3.62 2.80
CA ASN A 267 -14.01 2.92 3.92
C ASN A 267 -14.61 3.37 5.26
N LYS A 268 -14.74 4.68 5.47
CA LYS A 268 -15.35 5.24 6.70
C LYS A 268 -16.82 4.89 6.85
N LYS A 269 -17.57 4.78 5.76
CA LYS A 269 -18.97 4.33 5.80
C LYS A 269 -19.08 2.89 6.32
N ARG A 270 -18.12 2.02 5.95
CA ARG A 270 -18.11 0.61 6.32
C ARG A 270 -17.46 0.35 7.68
N MET A 271 -16.41 1.09 8.01
CA MET A 271 -15.57 0.94 9.21
C MET A 271 -15.34 2.32 9.88
N PRO A 272 -16.38 2.94 10.49
CA PRO A 272 -16.31 4.34 10.91
C PRO A 272 -15.29 4.63 12.02
N HIS A 273 -14.93 3.64 12.82
CA HIS A 273 -13.94 3.75 13.89
C HIS A 273 -12.49 3.60 13.41
N ALA A 274 -12.28 2.93 12.28
CA ALA A 274 -10.93 2.73 11.74
C ALA A 274 -10.41 3.99 11.04
N LYS A 275 -9.11 4.16 11.03
CA LYS A 275 -8.40 5.33 10.50
C LYS A 275 -7.90 5.07 9.08
N ASN A 276 -8.06 6.05 8.19
CA ASN A 276 -7.47 6.02 6.85
C ASN A 276 -5.99 6.35 6.95
N PHE A 277 -5.16 5.44 6.47
CA PHE A 277 -3.71 5.57 6.40
C PHE A 277 -3.28 5.72 4.94
N MET A 278 -2.31 6.59 4.68
CA MET A 278 -1.67 6.70 3.38
C MET A 278 -0.15 6.70 3.52
N HIS A 279 0.48 5.80 2.75
CA HIS A 279 1.90 5.88 2.47
C HIS A 279 2.14 6.74 1.23
N THR A 280 2.96 7.77 1.37
CA THR A 280 3.46 8.56 0.25
C THR A 280 4.83 9.13 0.59
N CYS A 281 5.83 8.79 -0.23
CA CYS A 281 7.19 9.30 -0.08
C CYS A 281 7.35 10.71 -0.64
N GLY A 282 8.44 11.37 -0.27
CA GLY A 282 8.88 12.62 -0.86
C GLY A 282 8.29 13.89 -0.25
N SER A 283 8.44 14.99 -0.98
CA SER A 283 8.01 16.33 -0.60
C SER A 283 6.55 16.54 -0.98
N VAL A 284 5.63 16.24 -0.05
CA VAL A 284 4.16 16.31 -0.27
C VAL A 284 3.46 17.35 0.60
N ARG A 285 4.20 18.15 1.38
CA ARG A 285 3.62 19.20 2.26
C ARG A 285 2.59 20.09 1.55
N PRO A 286 2.77 20.51 0.28
CA PRO A 286 1.80 21.38 -0.40
C PRO A 286 0.40 20.79 -0.59
N ILE A 287 0.27 19.45 -0.51
CA ILE A 287 -0.99 18.73 -0.70
C ILE A 287 -1.52 18.06 0.57
N LEU A 288 -0.78 18.13 1.68
CA LEU A 288 -1.26 17.57 2.96
C LEU A 288 -2.61 18.15 3.40
N PRO A 289 -2.87 19.47 3.31
CA PRO A 289 -4.18 20.02 3.64
C PRO A 289 -5.31 19.41 2.81
N ASP A 290 -5.08 19.18 1.51
CA ASP A 290 -6.06 18.61 0.60
C ASP A 290 -6.32 17.12 0.92
N LEU A 291 -5.28 16.37 1.29
CA LEU A 291 -5.40 14.97 1.73
C LEU A 291 -6.16 14.85 3.06
N ILE A 292 -5.91 15.76 4.02
CA ILE A 292 -6.66 15.83 5.28
C ILE A 292 -8.14 16.09 5.01
N GLU A 293 -8.45 17.07 4.16
CA GLU A 293 -9.84 17.37 3.76
C GLU A 293 -10.51 16.19 3.04
N ALA A 294 -9.73 15.42 2.29
CA ALA A 294 -10.20 14.21 1.64
C ALA A 294 -10.48 13.04 2.61
N GLY A 295 -10.01 13.11 3.86
CA GLY A 295 -10.27 12.14 4.92
C GLY A 295 -9.08 11.29 5.35
N LEU A 296 -7.85 11.75 5.09
CA LEU A 296 -6.62 11.13 5.61
C LEU A 296 -6.51 11.35 7.13
N ASP A 297 -6.30 10.28 7.88
CA ASP A 297 -6.07 10.32 9.34
C ASP A 297 -4.59 10.09 9.70
N ILE A 298 -3.87 9.26 8.91
CA ILE A 298 -2.51 8.79 9.21
C ILE A 298 -1.61 8.98 8.00
N TYR A 299 -0.51 9.69 8.19
CA TYR A 299 0.51 9.93 7.16
C TYR A 299 1.78 9.10 7.42
N ASN A 300 2.26 8.38 6.40
CA ASN A 300 3.45 7.52 6.43
C ASN A 300 4.21 7.59 5.08
N PRO A 301 5.53 7.45 5.07
CA PRO A 301 6.43 7.81 6.16
C PRO A 301 6.62 9.33 6.19
N VAL A 302 7.14 9.87 7.27
CA VAL A 302 7.59 11.26 7.21
C VAL A 302 9.01 11.25 6.64
N GLN A 303 9.15 11.45 5.33
CA GLN A 303 10.47 11.49 4.69
C GLN A 303 11.14 12.85 4.95
N PHE A 304 11.65 13.03 6.17
CA PHE A 304 12.21 14.28 6.65
C PHE A 304 13.46 14.78 5.88
N THR A 305 14.05 13.91 5.04
CA THR A 305 15.17 14.28 4.14
C THR A 305 14.70 14.95 2.84
N ALA A 306 13.40 14.89 2.54
CA ALA A 306 12.82 15.60 1.40
C ALA A 306 12.58 17.09 1.74
N LYS A 307 12.51 17.92 0.70
CA LYS A 307 12.33 19.35 0.84
C LYS A 307 11.03 19.68 1.57
N ASP A 308 11.07 20.64 2.49
CA ASP A 308 9.94 21.17 3.26
C ASP A 308 9.23 20.12 4.15
N MET A 309 9.91 19.00 4.48
CA MET A 309 9.37 17.90 5.27
C MET A 309 9.97 17.81 6.68
N ASP A 310 10.32 18.96 7.29
CA ASP A 310 10.82 19.00 8.66
C ASP A 310 9.79 18.46 9.66
N LEU A 311 10.20 17.49 10.48
CA LEU A 311 9.32 16.79 11.42
C LEU A 311 8.65 17.73 12.43
N LYS A 312 9.39 18.73 12.93
CA LYS A 312 8.88 19.65 13.94
C LYS A 312 7.85 20.59 13.33
N GLU A 313 8.13 21.12 12.15
CA GLU A 313 7.20 21.98 11.42
C GLU A 313 5.91 21.24 11.07
N LEU A 314 6.02 20.05 10.48
CA LEU A 314 4.86 19.23 10.14
C LEU A 314 4.02 18.89 11.39
N LYS A 315 4.68 18.56 12.51
CA LYS A 315 3.96 18.28 13.76
C LYS A 315 3.26 19.52 14.32
N GLN A 316 3.85 20.69 14.19
CA GLN A 316 3.23 21.95 14.63
C GLN A 316 2.03 22.31 13.76
N GLU A 317 2.14 22.13 12.44
CA GLU A 317 1.12 22.53 11.47
C GLU A 317 -0.05 21.53 11.42
N PHE A 318 0.25 20.24 11.30
CA PHE A 318 -0.74 19.19 11.02
C PHE A 318 -0.96 18.19 12.16
N GLY A 319 -0.21 18.28 13.25
CA GLY A 319 -0.21 17.27 14.30
C GLY A 319 -1.50 17.17 15.13
N LYS A 320 -2.48 18.04 14.91
CA LYS A 320 -3.83 17.92 15.48
C LYS A 320 -4.75 17.09 14.59
N ASP A 321 -4.50 17.12 13.29
CA ASP A 321 -5.32 16.49 12.25
C ASP A 321 -4.74 15.14 11.79
N LEU A 322 -3.40 15.01 11.81
CA LEU A 322 -2.69 13.83 11.36
C LEU A 322 -1.93 13.11 12.48
N VAL A 323 -2.04 11.80 12.47
CA VAL A 323 -1.09 10.90 13.13
C VAL A 323 0.07 10.68 12.18
N PHE A 324 1.30 10.92 12.65
CA PHE A 324 2.52 10.61 11.91
C PHE A 324 3.00 9.19 12.26
N TRP A 325 3.19 8.37 11.23
CA TRP A 325 3.59 6.98 11.36
C TRP A 325 4.92 6.74 10.65
N GLY A 326 5.98 6.68 11.42
CA GLY A 326 7.35 6.65 10.93
C GLY A 326 8.03 8.03 10.98
N GLY A 327 9.27 8.12 10.47
CA GLY A 327 10.11 9.32 10.50
C GLY A 327 11.55 9.01 10.82
#